data_a89090b9975f2f0d18868b8762d0a519
#
_entry.id   a89090b9975f2f0d18868b8762d0a519
#
_cell.length_a   1.000
_cell.length_b   1.000
_cell.length_c   1.000
_cell.angle_alpha   90.00
_cell.angle_beta   90.00
_cell.angle_gamma   90.00
#
_symmetry.space_group_name_H-M   'P 1'
#
loop_
_entity.id
_entity.type
_entity.pdbx_description
1 polymer ?
#
loop_
_entity_poly.entity_id
_entity_poly.type
_entity_poly.pdbx_seq_one_letter_code
_entity_poly.pdbx_strand_id
1 'polypeptide(L)'
;PHYFNGAVYFAFSKLGEFPQGKGEGWLLKSDNLDTESDPSKVNWEMLPDGEYGIRNADFYSVQEEHNTVVLEDGSIYCVFRTALGFLGYTVSRDNGESWTHPDTLRYAADAPNIIKNPRACPRLFKCSNGKYLLWYHNHGGKDFKERSPVWIAGGVEKNGTIEWMQPEILLYTHDTDVNGMSYPDLIEKDGNFWITETQKKTARTHMIDPSLLEGLWRQP
;
A
#
# COMPACT_ATOMS: atom_id res chain seq x y z
N PRO A 1 4.57 4.72 9.72
CA PRO A 1 5.28 3.76 10.57
C PRO A 1 4.37 2.61 10.97
N HIS A 2 4.95 1.42 11.15
CA HIS A 2 4.29 0.26 11.73
C HIS A 2 5.04 -0.16 12.97
N TYR A 3 4.29 -0.43 14.04
CA TYR A 3 4.83 -0.92 15.31
C TYR A 3 4.56 -2.41 15.40
N PHE A 4 5.60 -3.21 15.45
CA PHE A 4 5.48 -4.66 15.48
C PHE A 4 6.69 -5.30 16.14
N ASN A 5 6.47 -6.33 16.97
CA ASN A 5 7.51 -7.07 17.69
C ASN A 5 8.55 -6.18 18.44
N GLY A 6 8.07 -5.09 19.06
CA GLY A 6 8.95 -4.16 19.78
C GLY A 6 9.82 -3.28 18.91
N ALA A 7 9.59 -3.24 17.61
CA ALA A 7 10.28 -2.38 16.66
C ALA A 7 9.32 -1.48 15.88
N VAL A 8 9.86 -0.40 15.35
CA VAL A 8 9.18 0.52 14.43
C VAL A 8 9.75 0.36 13.04
N TYR A 9 8.87 0.28 12.03
CA TYR A 9 9.25 0.13 10.63
C TYR A 9 8.73 1.29 9.80
N PHE A 10 9.57 1.84 8.94
CA PHE A 10 9.22 2.84 7.95
C PHE A 10 9.54 2.31 6.56
N ALA A 11 8.51 2.11 5.74
CA ALA A 11 8.70 1.78 4.34
C ALA A 11 9.02 3.04 3.52
N PHE A 12 9.97 2.93 2.60
CA PHE A 12 10.30 3.96 1.64
C PHE A 12 10.76 3.37 0.31
N SER A 13 10.84 4.19 -0.71
CA SER A 13 11.33 3.78 -2.03
C SER A 13 12.61 4.53 -2.37
N LYS A 14 13.65 3.79 -2.67
CA LYS A 14 14.86 4.35 -3.29
C LYS A 14 14.61 4.45 -4.78
N LEU A 15 14.66 5.65 -5.31
CA LEU A 15 14.48 5.89 -6.73
C LEU A 15 15.79 5.62 -7.47
N GLY A 16 15.70 4.89 -8.57
CA GLY A 16 16.81 4.74 -9.49
C GLY A 16 16.98 5.99 -10.37
N GLU A 17 17.97 5.96 -11.26
CA GLU A 17 18.20 7.05 -12.21
C GLU A 17 17.00 7.20 -13.16
N PHE A 18 16.45 8.41 -13.20
CA PHE A 18 15.40 8.77 -14.14
C PHE A 18 16.01 8.95 -15.56
N PRO A 19 15.36 8.46 -16.66
CA PRO A 19 13.99 7.99 -16.80
C PRO A 19 13.79 6.46 -16.69
N GLN A 20 14.84 5.69 -16.48
CA GLN A 20 14.76 4.23 -16.53
C GLN A 20 14.26 3.58 -15.23
N GLY A 21 13.85 4.39 -14.28
CA GLY A 21 12.95 4.07 -13.19
C GLY A 21 13.13 2.72 -12.51
N LYS A 22 14.34 2.41 -12.06
CA LYS A 22 14.60 1.25 -11.21
C LYS A 22 14.34 1.68 -9.76
N GLY A 23 13.07 1.80 -9.37
CA GLY A 23 12.70 1.98 -7.97
C GLY A 23 12.80 0.64 -7.23
N GLU A 24 13.16 0.69 -5.98
CA GLU A 24 13.17 -0.45 -5.07
C GLU A 24 12.68 -0.03 -3.69
N GLY A 25 12.01 -0.95 -2.99
CA GLY A 25 11.51 -0.73 -1.65
C GLY A 25 12.53 -1.06 -0.59
N TRP A 26 12.54 -0.27 0.48
CA TRP A 26 13.36 -0.49 1.65
C TRP A 26 12.56 -0.23 2.91
N LEU A 27 12.97 -0.81 4.02
CA LEU A 27 12.47 -0.52 5.35
C LEU A 27 13.59 0.04 6.21
N LEU A 28 13.31 1.12 6.94
CA LEU A 28 14.09 1.50 8.11
C LEU A 28 13.40 0.88 9.33
N LYS A 29 14.16 0.15 10.12
CA LYS A 29 13.72 -0.48 11.37
C LYS A 29 14.50 0.11 12.53
N SER A 30 13.82 0.33 13.64
CA SER A 30 14.42 0.69 14.92
C SER A 30 13.74 -0.10 16.04
N ASP A 31 14.52 -0.69 16.92
CA ASP A 31 14.02 -1.41 18.09
C ASP A 31 14.03 -0.58 19.38
N ASN A 32 14.50 0.66 19.31
CA ASN A 32 14.56 1.55 20.47
C ASN A 32 13.95 2.94 20.24
N LEU A 33 13.33 3.21 19.10
CA LEU A 33 12.77 4.53 18.79
C LEU A 33 11.75 5.01 19.83
N ASP A 34 10.93 4.10 20.38
CA ASP A 34 9.88 4.44 21.34
C ASP A 34 10.40 4.65 22.77
N THR A 35 11.60 4.19 23.08
CA THR A 35 12.14 4.18 24.44
C THR A 35 13.38 5.04 24.62
N GLU A 36 14.07 5.38 23.53
CA GLU A 36 15.25 6.23 23.57
C GLU A 36 14.87 7.71 23.44
N SER A 37 15.26 8.50 24.44
CA SER A 37 14.98 9.94 24.47
C SER A 37 16.01 10.80 23.76
N ASP A 38 17.22 10.25 23.52
CA ASP A 38 18.30 10.92 22.80
C ASP A 38 18.29 10.49 21.33
N PRO A 39 17.91 11.36 20.38
CA PRO A 39 17.83 11.00 18.97
C PRO A 39 19.16 10.49 18.38
N SER A 40 20.30 10.86 18.96
CA SER A 40 21.62 10.42 18.51
C SER A 40 21.93 8.97 18.86
N LYS A 41 21.13 8.36 19.74
CA LYS A 41 21.26 6.98 20.19
C LYS A 41 20.18 6.06 19.61
N VAL A 42 19.26 6.59 18.82
CA VAL A 42 18.30 5.75 18.10
C VAL A 42 19.07 4.92 17.09
N ASN A 43 18.93 3.60 17.20
CA ASN A 43 19.52 2.71 16.22
C ASN A 43 18.62 2.58 14.99
N TRP A 44 19.25 2.42 13.85
CA TRP A 44 18.55 2.22 12.58
C TRP A 44 19.20 1.08 11.81
N GLU A 45 18.36 0.19 11.34
CA GLU A 45 18.70 -0.91 10.46
C GLU A 45 17.96 -0.72 9.13
N MET A 46 18.65 -0.93 8.02
CA MET A 46 18.04 -0.85 6.70
C MET A 46 17.80 -2.26 6.15
N LEU A 47 16.56 -2.57 5.80
CA LEU A 47 16.12 -3.87 5.33
C LEU A 47 15.50 -3.78 3.92
N PRO A 48 15.60 -4.88 3.11
CA PRO A 48 16.33 -6.12 3.40
C PRO A 48 17.84 -5.87 3.48
N ASP A 49 18.57 -6.75 4.18
CA ASP A 49 20.03 -6.70 4.15
C ASP A 49 20.54 -7.15 2.78
N GLY A 50 21.42 -6.35 2.18
CA GLY A 50 21.99 -6.66 0.87
C GLY A 50 22.18 -5.46 -0.05
N GLU A 51 22.57 -5.77 -1.27
CA GLU A 51 22.85 -4.75 -2.30
C GLU A 51 21.57 -4.12 -2.89
N TYR A 52 20.47 -4.87 -2.87
CA TYR A 52 19.21 -4.51 -3.52
C TYR A 52 18.04 -4.59 -2.54
N GLY A 53 17.13 -3.62 -2.66
CA GLY A 53 15.86 -3.61 -1.97
C GLY A 53 14.79 -4.49 -2.63
N ILE A 54 13.56 -4.32 -2.20
CA ILE A 54 12.38 -5.02 -2.71
C ILE A 54 12.13 -4.58 -4.15
N ARG A 55 12.34 -5.47 -5.10
CA ARG A 55 12.11 -5.23 -6.53
C ARG A 55 11.92 -6.52 -7.31
N ASN A 56 11.22 -6.44 -8.43
CA ASN A 56 11.21 -7.45 -9.46
C ASN A 56 11.94 -6.90 -10.71
N ALA A 57 13.10 -7.45 -11.02
CA ALA A 57 13.91 -7.00 -12.15
C ALA A 57 13.21 -7.22 -13.50
N ASP A 58 12.36 -8.24 -13.61
CA ASP A 58 11.66 -8.61 -14.83
C ASP A 58 10.50 -7.66 -15.17
N PHE A 59 10.06 -6.84 -14.21
CA PHE A 59 9.04 -5.83 -14.50
C PHE A 59 9.55 -4.71 -15.42
N TYR A 60 10.84 -4.47 -15.51
CA TYR A 60 11.44 -3.38 -16.31
C TYR A 60 10.70 -2.04 -16.14
N SER A 61 10.30 -1.74 -14.93
CA SER A 61 9.44 -0.62 -14.59
C SER A 61 9.86 0.03 -13.29
N VAL A 62 9.44 1.26 -13.09
CA VAL A 62 9.46 1.90 -11.76
C VAL A 62 8.69 1.02 -10.77
N GLN A 63 9.24 0.88 -9.58
CA GLN A 63 8.63 0.22 -8.44
C GLN A 63 8.77 1.16 -7.27
N GLU A 64 7.69 1.80 -6.89
CA GLU A 64 7.71 2.96 -6.01
C GLU A 64 6.53 2.92 -5.02
N GLU A 65 6.64 3.77 -3.99
CA GLU A 65 5.58 3.98 -3.01
C GLU A 65 5.15 2.66 -2.34
N HIS A 66 6.15 1.95 -1.83
CA HIS A 66 5.97 0.70 -1.09
C HIS A 66 5.18 0.97 0.19
N ASN A 67 4.07 0.27 0.31
CA ASN A 67 3.16 0.35 1.45
C ASN A 67 3.11 -1.00 2.14
N THR A 68 3.27 -1.02 3.44
CA THR A 68 3.31 -2.26 4.21
C THR A 68 2.22 -2.31 5.27
N VAL A 69 1.77 -3.51 5.59
CA VAL A 69 0.98 -3.84 6.78
C VAL A 69 1.51 -5.14 7.40
N VAL A 70 1.24 -5.33 8.67
CA VAL A 70 1.60 -6.56 9.37
C VAL A 70 0.37 -7.47 9.43
N LEU A 71 0.51 -8.71 8.95
CA LEU A 71 -0.50 -9.75 8.99
C LEU A 71 -0.65 -10.33 10.40
N GLU A 72 -1.67 -11.17 10.62
CA GLU A 72 -1.92 -11.79 11.94
C GLU A 72 -0.81 -12.75 12.36
N ASP A 73 -0.21 -13.45 11.38
CA ASP A 73 0.92 -14.36 11.62
C ASP A 73 2.26 -13.64 11.84
N GLY A 74 2.27 -12.30 11.78
CA GLY A 74 3.46 -11.48 11.91
C GLY A 74 4.22 -11.23 10.61
N SER A 75 3.80 -11.79 9.49
CA SER A 75 4.37 -11.49 8.18
C SER A 75 4.15 -10.03 7.80
N ILE A 76 5.07 -9.45 7.06
CA ILE A 76 4.92 -8.09 6.51
C ILE A 76 4.48 -8.22 5.05
N TYR A 77 3.29 -7.73 4.76
CA TYR A 77 2.73 -7.69 3.41
C TYR A 77 2.98 -6.32 2.79
N CYS A 78 3.52 -6.27 1.58
CA CYS A 78 3.89 -5.04 0.89
C CYS A 78 3.18 -4.95 -0.46
N VAL A 79 2.61 -3.78 -0.76
CA VAL A 79 2.06 -3.42 -2.07
C VAL A 79 2.79 -2.19 -2.59
N PHE A 80 3.07 -2.15 -3.88
CA PHE A 80 3.75 -1.02 -4.52
C PHE A 80 3.21 -0.74 -5.93
N ARG A 81 3.38 0.49 -6.39
CA ARG A 81 3.01 0.87 -7.75
C ARG A 81 4.07 0.49 -8.77
N THR A 82 3.62 0.24 -9.99
CA THR A 82 4.46 0.13 -11.19
C THR A 82 4.04 1.18 -12.23
N ALA A 83 4.77 1.27 -13.33
CA ALA A 83 4.34 2.00 -14.54
C ALA A 83 3.84 1.05 -15.63
N LEU A 84 3.40 -0.15 -15.27
CA LEU A 84 2.91 -1.19 -16.19
C LEU A 84 1.38 -1.28 -16.23
N GLY A 85 0.70 -0.49 -15.42
CA GLY A 85 -0.76 -0.48 -15.33
C GLY A 85 -1.33 -1.48 -14.33
N PHE A 86 -0.50 -1.99 -13.40
CA PHE A 86 -0.90 -2.87 -12.31
C PHE A 86 -0.07 -2.63 -11.05
N LEU A 87 -0.54 -3.15 -9.93
CA LEU A 87 0.19 -3.16 -8.66
C LEU A 87 1.06 -4.40 -8.53
N GLY A 88 2.22 -4.23 -7.89
CA GLY A 88 3.04 -5.34 -7.43
C GLY A 88 2.84 -5.59 -5.94
N TYR A 89 3.15 -6.81 -5.49
CA TYR A 89 3.14 -7.19 -4.08
C TYR A 89 4.23 -8.18 -3.73
N THR A 90 4.54 -8.29 -2.45
CA THR A 90 5.47 -9.27 -1.89
C THR A 90 5.22 -9.45 -0.40
N VAL A 91 5.77 -10.49 0.19
CA VAL A 91 5.61 -10.83 1.61
C VAL A 91 6.96 -11.15 2.23
N SER A 92 7.23 -10.62 3.41
CA SER A 92 8.33 -11.03 4.28
C SER A 92 7.80 -11.83 5.45
N ARG A 93 8.48 -12.92 5.80
CA ARG A 93 8.13 -13.80 6.93
C ARG A 93 9.19 -13.80 8.05
N ASP A 94 10.14 -12.90 7.95
CA ASP A 94 11.32 -12.78 8.82
C ASP A 94 11.61 -11.33 9.22
N ASN A 95 10.54 -10.58 9.51
CA ASN A 95 10.61 -9.18 9.96
C ASN A 95 11.27 -8.22 8.96
N GLY A 96 11.19 -8.49 7.67
CA GLY A 96 11.70 -7.62 6.60
C GLY A 96 13.10 -7.98 6.11
N GLU A 97 13.76 -9.00 6.68
CA GLU A 97 15.11 -9.39 6.29
C GLU A 97 15.16 -9.98 4.87
N SER A 98 14.17 -10.79 4.53
CA SER A 98 14.00 -11.29 3.16
C SER A 98 12.54 -11.20 2.69
N TRP A 99 12.35 -11.26 1.38
CA TRP A 99 11.05 -11.08 0.74
C TRP A 99 10.83 -12.14 -0.33
N THR A 100 9.58 -12.59 -0.47
CA THR A 100 9.21 -13.39 -1.64
C THR A 100 9.52 -12.62 -2.91
N HIS A 101 9.77 -13.34 -4.02
CA HIS A 101 9.95 -12.65 -5.30
C HIS A 101 8.70 -11.82 -5.62
N PRO A 102 8.82 -10.49 -5.81
CA PRO A 102 7.64 -9.67 -6.05
C PRO A 102 6.89 -10.07 -7.31
N ASP A 103 5.57 -10.14 -7.23
CA ASP A 103 4.68 -10.53 -8.32
C ASP A 103 3.56 -9.51 -8.52
N THR A 104 2.78 -9.70 -9.57
CA THR A 104 1.60 -8.90 -9.89
C THR A 104 0.49 -9.15 -8.88
N LEU A 105 -0.06 -8.08 -8.31
CA LEU A 105 -1.17 -8.18 -7.36
C LEU A 105 -2.45 -8.61 -8.08
N ARG A 106 -3.16 -9.60 -7.49
CA ARG A 106 -4.41 -10.16 -7.99
C ARG A 106 -5.49 -10.06 -6.93
N TYR A 107 -6.76 -10.14 -7.34
CA TYR A 107 -7.88 -10.15 -6.40
C TYR A 107 -7.85 -11.36 -5.48
N ALA A 108 -7.65 -12.56 -6.02
CA ALA A 108 -7.34 -13.75 -5.24
C ALA A 108 -6.10 -14.42 -5.84
N ALA A 109 -5.41 -15.24 -5.06
CA ALA A 109 -4.15 -15.86 -5.46
C ALA A 109 -4.23 -16.60 -6.80
N ASP A 110 -5.35 -17.29 -7.03
CA ASP A 110 -5.58 -18.09 -8.24
C ASP A 110 -6.39 -17.33 -9.31
N ALA A 111 -6.79 -16.09 -9.05
CA ALA A 111 -7.61 -15.34 -9.99
C ALA A 111 -6.79 -14.89 -11.20
N PRO A 112 -7.33 -14.98 -12.41
CA PRO A 112 -6.69 -14.41 -13.59
C PRO A 112 -6.69 -12.87 -13.55
N ASN A 113 -7.58 -12.27 -12.76
CA ASN A 113 -7.81 -10.85 -12.72
C ASN A 113 -6.79 -10.13 -11.86
N ILE A 114 -5.93 -9.36 -12.51
CA ILE A 114 -4.95 -8.49 -11.87
C ILE A 114 -5.61 -7.21 -11.35
N ILE A 115 -5.08 -6.66 -10.27
CA ILE A 115 -5.48 -5.34 -9.76
C ILE A 115 -4.76 -4.27 -10.58
N LYS A 116 -5.53 -3.63 -11.46
CA LYS A 116 -5.03 -2.56 -12.33
C LYS A 116 -4.85 -1.28 -11.54
N ASN A 117 -3.76 -0.57 -11.82
CA ASN A 117 -3.54 0.76 -11.28
C ASN A 117 -2.58 1.53 -12.19
N PRO A 118 -2.81 2.82 -12.45
CA PRO A 118 -1.87 3.65 -13.17
C PRO A 118 -0.61 3.89 -12.31
N ARG A 119 0.32 4.69 -12.79
CA ARG A 119 1.44 5.16 -11.96
C ARG A 119 0.95 6.14 -10.87
N ALA A 120 0.15 5.63 -9.96
CA ALA A 120 -0.43 6.35 -8.83
C ALA A 120 -0.19 5.58 -7.54
N CYS A 121 -0.06 6.29 -6.43
CA CYS A 121 0.17 5.69 -5.12
C CYS A 121 -1.01 4.79 -4.74
N PRO A 122 -0.82 3.48 -4.56
CA PRO A 122 -1.81 2.68 -3.85
C PRO A 122 -1.67 2.96 -2.35
N ARG A 123 -2.73 2.77 -1.60
CA ARG A 123 -2.63 2.78 -0.13
C ARG A 123 -3.29 1.55 0.44
N LEU A 124 -2.55 0.92 1.31
CA LEU A 124 -2.91 -0.29 2.01
C LEU A 124 -3.15 0.06 3.47
N PHE A 125 -4.31 -0.31 4.00
CA PHE A 125 -4.69 -0.06 5.39
C PHE A 125 -5.06 -1.38 6.07
N LYS A 126 -4.61 -1.56 7.32
CA LYS A 126 -5.13 -2.55 8.24
C LYS A 126 -6.09 -1.86 9.19
N CYS A 127 -7.34 -2.29 9.20
CA CYS A 127 -8.38 -1.75 10.07
C CYS A 127 -8.33 -2.37 11.46
N SER A 128 -8.90 -1.67 12.45
CA SER A 128 -8.95 -2.14 13.84
C SER A 128 -9.67 -3.48 14.02
N ASN A 129 -10.57 -3.84 13.09
CA ASN A 129 -11.27 -5.13 13.06
C ASN A 129 -10.46 -6.28 12.43
N GLY A 130 -9.16 -6.07 12.15
CA GLY A 130 -8.27 -7.06 11.54
C GLY A 130 -8.42 -7.23 10.03
N LYS A 131 -9.33 -6.50 9.39
CA LYS A 131 -9.53 -6.55 7.94
C LYS A 131 -8.70 -5.48 7.24
N TYR A 132 -8.67 -5.53 5.91
CA TYR A 132 -7.81 -4.68 5.10
C TYR A 132 -8.62 -3.87 4.10
N LEU A 133 -8.07 -2.73 3.71
CA LEU A 133 -8.60 -1.89 2.63
C LEU A 133 -7.46 -1.53 1.69
N LEU A 134 -7.72 -1.62 0.38
CA LEU A 134 -6.83 -1.16 -0.68
C LEU A 134 -7.49 -0.02 -1.43
N TRP A 135 -6.84 1.15 -1.43
CA TRP A 135 -7.24 2.35 -2.16
C TRP A 135 -6.40 2.47 -3.43
N TYR A 136 -7.02 2.62 -4.60
CA TYR A 136 -6.35 2.60 -5.90
C TYR A 136 -7.26 3.17 -7.00
N HIS A 137 -6.85 3.13 -8.30
CA HIS A 137 -7.60 3.76 -9.39
C HIS A 137 -8.21 2.80 -10.43
N ASN A 138 -7.95 1.50 -10.32
CA ASN A 138 -8.55 0.41 -11.11
C ASN A 138 -8.55 0.58 -12.65
N HIS A 139 -7.48 1.14 -13.21
CA HIS A 139 -7.27 1.17 -14.65
C HIS A 139 -5.80 0.94 -15.01
N GLY A 140 -5.56 0.50 -16.26
CA GLY A 140 -4.22 0.11 -16.74
C GLY A 140 -3.39 1.23 -17.34
N GLY A 141 -3.64 2.50 -17.00
CA GLY A 141 -2.80 3.62 -17.41
C GLY A 141 -1.36 3.48 -16.94
N LYS A 142 -0.41 4.01 -17.70
CA LYS A 142 1.04 3.90 -17.40
C LYS A 142 1.64 5.19 -16.88
N ASP A 143 0.88 6.25 -16.85
CA ASP A 143 1.28 7.56 -16.34
C ASP A 143 0.59 7.89 -15.00
N PHE A 144 0.79 9.09 -14.51
CA PHE A 144 0.25 9.58 -13.24
C PHE A 144 -1.08 10.34 -13.39
N LYS A 145 -1.73 10.27 -14.55
CA LYS A 145 -3.01 10.95 -14.84
C LYS A 145 -4.22 10.07 -14.50
N GLU A 146 -5.41 10.65 -14.69
CA GLU A 146 -6.70 9.94 -14.59
C GLU A 146 -6.92 9.30 -13.20
N ARG A 147 -6.74 10.09 -12.15
CA ARG A 147 -6.90 9.63 -10.75
C ARG A 147 -8.31 9.84 -10.21
N SER A 148 -9.30 9.77 -11.09
CA SER A 148 -10.73 9.69 -10.78
C SER A 148 -11.37 8.71 -11.76
N PRO A 149 -12.23 7.78 -11.30
CA PRO A 149 -12.62 7.55 -9.91
C PRO A 149 -11.53 6.92 -9.03
N VAL A 150 -11.74 7.02 -7.73
CA VAL A 150 -11.04 6.24 -6.73
C VAL A 150 -11.85 5.00 -6.41
N TRP A 151 -11.18 3.88 -6.38
CA TRP A 151 -11.73 2.58 -6.00
C TRP A 151 -11.19 2.11 -4.66
N ILE A 152 -12.00 1.33 -3.96
CA ILE A 152 -11.61 0.66 -2.73
C ILE A 152 -11.99 -0.81 -2.81
N ALA A 153 -11.07 -1.68 -2.41
CA ALA A 153 -11.33 -3.11 -2.25
C ALA A 153 -11.18 -3.50 -0.78
N GLY A 154 -12.10 -4.30 -0.28
CA GLY A 154 -11.96 -4.99 0.99
C GLY A 154 -10.99 -6.15 0.86
N GLY A 155 -10.22 -6.42 1.92
CA GLY A 155 -9.31 -7.56 1.98
C GLY A 155 -9.52 -8.37 3.24
N VAL A 156 -9.38 -9.68 3.13
CA VAL A 156 -9.35 -10.60 4.26
C VAL A 156 -8.10 -11.45 4.21
N GLU A 157 -7.55 -11.72 5.37
CA GLU A 157 -6.35 -12.54 5.47
C GLU A 157 -6.70 -14.01 5.27
N LYS A 158 -5.93 -14.68 4.42
CA LYS A 158 -6.08 -16.10 4.13
C LYS A 158 -4.73 -16.71 3.73
N ASN A 159 -4.34 -17.78 4.39
CA ASN A 159 -3.10 -18.53 4.08
C ASN A 159 -1.83 -17.65 4.09
N GLY A 160 -1.74 -16.66 4.99
CA GLY A 160 -0.58 -15.76 5.11
C GLY A 160 -0.44 -14.79 3.92
N THR A 161 -1.55 -14.42 3.32
CA THR A 161 -1.67 -13.38 2.30
C THR A 161 -3.04 -12.68 2.44
N ILE A 162 -3.30 -11.66 1.62
CA ILE A 162 -4.60 -10.98 1.61
C ILE A 162 -5.35 -11.36 0.33
N GLU A 163 -6.56 -11.92 0.47
CA GLU A 163 -7.53 -12.04 -0.62
C GLU A 163 -8.32 -10.74 -0.73
N TRP A 164 -8.28 -10.15 -1.93
CA TRP A 164 -8.97 -8.91 -2.24
C TRP A 164 -10.34 -9.21 -2.86
N MET A 165 -11.36 -8.57 -2.31
CA MET A 165 -12.74 -8.67 -2.77
C MET A 165 -12.97 -7.76 -3.97
N GLN A 166 -14.13 -7.89 -4.61
CA GLN A 166 -14.54 -7.02 -5.69
C GLN A 166 -14.58 -5.56 -5.21
N PRO A 167 -14.01 -4.63 -5.98
CA PRO A 167 -13.93 -3.23 -5.56
C PRO A 167 -15.23 -2.47 -5.82
N GLU A 168 -15.37 -1.39 -5.06
CA GLU A 168 -16.41 -0.39 -5.23
C GLU A 168 -15.80 1.00 -5.49
N ILE A 169 -16.53 1.88 -6.16
CA ILE A 169 -16.14 3.28 -6.31
C ILE A 169 -16.35 4.01 -4.99
N LEU A 170 -15.27 4.53 -4.44
CA LEU A 170 -15.30 5.31 -3.21
C LEU A 170 -15.51 6.79 -3.46
N LEU A 171 -14.74 7.37 -4.39
CA LEU A 171 -14.77 8.79 -4.69
C LEU A 171 -14.80 9.01 -6.21
N TYR A 172 -15.60 9.98 -6.64
CA TYR A 172 -15.72 10.36 -8.03
C TYR A 172 -15.85 11.87 -8.20
N THR A 173 -15.26 12.41 -9.24
CA THR A 173 -15.47 13.81 -9.64
C THR A 173 -15.47 13.96 -11.17
N HIS A 174 -16.32 14.81 -11.68
CA HIS A 174 -16.30 15.26 -13.07
C HIS A 174 -15.36 16.44 -13.30
N ASP A 175 -14.92 17.10 -12.22
CA ASP A 175 -14.07 18.27 -12.30
C ASP A 175 -12.63 17.85 -12.63
N THR A 176 -12.19 18.22 -13.82
CA THR A 176 -10.85 17.91 -14.30
C THR A 176 -9.76 18.66 -13.52
N ASP A 177 -10.10 19.78 -12.90
CA ASP A 177 -9.16 20.56 -12.08
C ASP A 177 -8.90 19.88 -10.73
N VAL A 178 -9.84 19.04 -10.27
CA VAL A 178 -9.73 18.22 -9.08
C VAL A 178 -9.46 16.75 -9.38
N ASN A 179 -9.19 16.41 -10.62
CA ASN A 179 -8.84 15.06 -11.05
C ASN A 179 -7.39 14.74 -10.73
N GLY A 180 -7.13 14.29 -9.55
CA GLY A 180 -5.77 13.99 -9.09
C GLY A 180 -5.73 13.44 -7.69
N MET A 181 -6.80 12.78 -7.27
CA MET A 181 -6.96 12.19 -5.94
C MET A 181 -5.80 11.29 -5.60
N SER A 182 -5.11 11.59 -4.50
CA SER A 182 -3.84 10.96 -4.16
C SER A 182 -3.61 10.97 -2.66
N TYR A 183 -2.68 10.12 -2.23
CA TYR A 183 -2.10 10.12 -0.88
C TYR A 183 -3.14 10.15 0.24
N PRO A 184 -4.07 9.18 0.24
CA PRO A 184 -5.05 9.07 1.30
C PRO A 184 -4.42 8.63 2.60
N ASP A 185 -5.11 8.94 3.70
CA ASP A 185 -4.91 8.31 4.99
C ASP A 185 -6.26 7.91 5.57
N LEU A 186 -6.28 6.84 6.37
CA LEU A 186 -7.48 6.30 6.99
C LEU A 186 -7.51 6.68 8.46
N ILE A 187 -8.62 7.24 8.89
CA ILE A 187 -8.88 7.57 10.29
C ILE A 187 -10.05 6.73 10.77
N GLU A 188 -9.81 5.94 11.81
CA GLU A 188 -10.84 5.17 12.50
C GLU A 188 -11.09 5.77 13.88
N LYS A 189 -12.33 6.12 14.18
CA LYS A 189 -12.71 6.63 15.49
C LYS A 189 -14.16 6.33 15.81
N ASP A 190 -14.43 5.76 16.97
CA ASP A 190 -15.77 5.49 17.50
C ASP A 190 -16.66 4.71 16.50
N GLY A 191 -16.07 3.73 15.79
CA GLY A 191 -16.76 2.89 14.79
C GLY A 191 -17.00 3.58 13.44
N ASN A 192 -16.56 4.81 13.28
CA ASN A 192 -16.63 5.53 12.01
C ASN A 192 -15.28 5.54 11.31
N PHE A 193 -15.34 5.65 9.98
CA PHE A 193 -14.18 5.66 9.11
C PHE A 193 -14.17 6.92 8.25
N TRP A 194 -13.05 7.59 8.20
CA TRP A 194 -12.81 8.72 7.30
C TRP A 194 -11.59 8.45 6.46
N ILE A 195 -11.66 8.81 5.18
CA ILE A 195 -10.53 8.80 4.27
C ILE A 195 -10.16 10.23 3.91
N THR A 196 -8.89 10.56 4.03
CA THR A 196 -8.36 11.82 3.50
C THR A 196 -7.91 11.63 2.06
N GLU A 197 -7.81 12.70 1.29
CA GLU A 197 -7.17 12.70 -0.01
C GLU A 197 -6.65 14.10 -0.35
N THR A 198 -5.66 14.16 -1.20
CA THR A 198 -5.08 15.41 -1.68
C THR A 198 -5.20 15.52 -3.20
N GLN A 199 -5.35 16.75 -3.66
CA GLN A 199 -5.41 17.12 -5.07
C GLN A 199 -4.53 18.35 -5.27
N LYS A 200 -3.22 18.17 -5.14
CA LYS A 200 -2.19 19.21 -5.23
C LYS A 200 -2.42 20.43 -4.32
N LYS A 201 -3.50 21.19 -4.54
CA LYS A 201 -3.82 22.44 -3.82
C LYS A 201 -4.95 22.28 -2.80
N THR A 202 -5.64 21.17 -2.80
CA THR A 202 -6.79 20.92 -1.94
C THR A 202 -6.60 19.61 -1.20
N ALA A 203 -6.87 19.60 0.09
CA ALA A 203 -7.01 18.38 0.89
C ALA A 203 -8.48 18.25 1.32
N ARG A 204 -8.99 17.04 1.35
CA ARG A 204 -10.37 16.72 1.74
C ARG A 204 -10.40 15.53 2.67
N THR A 205 -11.45 15.48 3.46
CA THR A 205 -11.76 14.33 4.33
C THR A 205 -13.19 13.90 4.02
N HIS A 206 -13.38 12.62 3.78
CA HIS A 206 -14.67 12.03 3.45
C HIS A 206 -15.02 10.96 4.48
N MET A 207 -16.22 11.00 5.01
CA MET A 207 -16.73 9.89 5.82
C MET A 207 -17.11 8.74 4.89
N ILE A 208 -16.65 7.54 5.20
CA ILE A 208 -17.03 6.33 4.48
C ILE A 208 -18.29 5.77 5.14
N ASP A 209 -19.31 5.45 4.33
CA ASP A 209 -20.51 4.78 4.84
C ASP A 209 -20.12 3.40 5.42
N PRO A 210 -20.41 3.14 6.70
CA PRO A 210 -20.12 1.83 7.30
C PRO A 210 -20.73 0.65 6.55
N SER A 211 -21.90 0.83 5.93
CA SER A 211 -22.56 -0.22 5.14
C SER A 211 -21.77 -0.60 3.89
N LEU A 212 -21.08 0.37 3.26
CA LEU A 212 -20.15 0.10 2.16
C LEU A 212 -19.00 -0.80 2.63
N LEU A 213 -18.36 -0.48 3.74
CA LEU A 213 -17.26 -1.27 4.29
C LEU A 213 -17.71 -2.68 4.67
N GLU A 214 -18.87 -2.81 5.33
CA GLU A 214 -19.43 -4.12 5.65
C GLU A 214 -19.69 -4.93 4.38
N GLY A 215 -20.25 -4.31 3.35
CA GLY A 215 -20.47 -4.95 2.05
C GLY A 215 -19.18 -5.44 1.43
N LEU A 216 -18.13 -4.61 1.40
CA LEU A 216 -16.81 -4.97 0.88
C LEU A 216 -16.18 -6.19 1.57
N TRP A 217 -16.37 -6.34 2.88
CA TRP A 217 -15.77 -7.43 3.65
C TRP A 217 -16.63 -8.69 3.76
N ARG A 218 -17.87 -8.67 3.27
CA ARG A 218 -18.80 -9.82 3.30
C ARG A 218 -18.93 -10.54 1.96
N GLN A 219 -18.25 -10.10 0.96
CA GLN A 219 -18.26 -10.76 -0.34
C GLN A 219 -17.68 -12.18 -0.21
N PRO A 220 -18.26 -13.16 -0.92
CA PRO A 220 -17.80 -14.55 -0.89
C PRO A 220 -16.47 -14.75 -1.59
#